data_7e660514203cd726d6a77c1f8128dca8
#
_entry.id   7e660514203cd726d6a77c1f8128dca8
#
_cell.length_a   1.000
_cell.length_b   1.000
_cell.length_c   1.000
_cell.angle_alpha   90.00
_cell.angle_beta   90.00
_cell.angle_gamma   90.00
#
_symmetry.space_group_name_H-M   'P 1'
#
loop_
_entity.id
_entity.type
_entity.pdbx_description
1 polymer ?
#
loop_
_entity_poly.entity_id
_entity_poly.type
_entity_poly.pdbx_seq_one_letter_code
_entity_poly.pdbx_strand_id
1 'polypeptide(L)'
;ERIYGITGDSLNSVNDSLRRNGKIAFEHVRHEETAAFAAGAEASLTGKLTVCAGSSGPGNLHLINGLFDCHRNRVPVLAIASHIPQSEVGLNYFQETHPENLFKECSCFCELVSNPKQMPEILFRAMNAAVGNQDVAVIVLPGDVAVMETEIDELPVWHHPRLPHIVPQREDCLLYTSP
;
A
#
# COMPACT_ATOMS: atom_id res chain seq x y z
N GLU A 1 13.18 -4.82 -7.16
CA GLU A 1 11.94 -4.39 -6.48
C GLU A 1 11.06 -3.64 -7.47
N ARG A 2 9.74 -3.65 -7.27
CA ARG A 2 8.79 -3.06 -8.22
C ARG A 2 7.53 -2.53 -7.54
N ILE A 3 6.83 -1.63 -8.24
CA ILE A 3 5.49 -1.16 -7.91
C ILE A 3 4.62 -1.41 -9.14
N TYR A 4 3.48 -2.05 -8.95
CA TYR A 4 2.49 -2.26 -10.01
C TYR A 4 1.49 -1.09 -10.03
N GLY A 5 1.17 -0.54 -11.20
CA GLY A 5 0.21 0.56 -11.26
C GLY A 5 -0.03 1.12 -12.66
N ILE A 6 -0.86 2.14 -12.68
CA ILE A 6 -1.06 3.01 -13.84
C ILE A 6 -0.58 4.41 -13.46
N THR A 7 0.10 5.06 -14.37
CA THR A 7 0.47 6.47 -14.22
C THR A 7 -0.77 7.37 -14.21
N GLY A 8 -0.71 8.44 -13.45
CA GLY A 8 -1.78 9.44 -13.39
C GLY A 8 -1.26 10.72 -12.76
N ASP A 9 -1.94 11.83 -12.95
CA ASP A 9 -1.47 13.16 -12.55
C ASP A 9 -1.06 13.23 -11.09
N SER A 10 -1.84 12.65 -10.20
CA SER A 10 -1.56 12.62 -8.77
C SER A 10 -0.39 11.70 -8.37
N LEU A 11 0.10 10.85 -9.28
CA LEU A 11 1.27 9.98 -9.10
C LEU A 11 2.54 10.48 -9.80
N ASN A 12 2.48 11.58 -10.55
CA ASN A 12 3.60 12.04 -11.37
C ASN A 12 4.88 12.27 -10.58
N SER A 13 4.79 12.86 -9.39
CA SER A 13 5.95 13.10 -8.51
C SER A 13 6.59 11.80 -8.02
N VAL A 14 5.76 10.82 -7.66
CA VAL A 14 6.23 9.49 -7.26
C VAL A 14 6.93 8.81 -8.43
N ASN A 15 6.30 8.80 -9.60
CA ASN A 15 6.85 8.18 -10.81
C ASN A 15 8.16 8.83 -11.25
N ASP A 16 8.27 10.16 -11.19
CA ASP A 16 9.51 10.86 -11.51
C ASP A 16 10.63 10.55 -10.50
N SER A 17 10.29 10.44 -9.21
CA SER A 17 11.24 10.04 -8.17
C SER A 17 11.73 8.61 -8.37
N LEU A 18 10.86 7.67 -8.73
CA LEU A 18 11.23 6.29 -9.07
C LEU A 18 12.15 6.26 -10.29
N ARG A 19 11.79 6.99 -11.35
CA ARG A 19 12.59 7.10 -12.57
C ARG A 19 14.00 7.65 -12.28
N ARG A 20 14.12 8.69 -11.46
CA ARG A 20 15.40 9.27 -11.10
C ARG A 20 16.24 8.35 -10.21
N ASN A 21 15.61 7.66 -9.28
CA ASN A 21 16.30 6.76 -8.36
C ASN A 21 16.77 5.47 -9.05
N GLY A 22 15.98 4.92 -9.97
CA GLY A 22 16.31 3.75 -10.79
C GLY A 22 16.42 2.41 -10.04
N LYS A 23 16.11 2.37 -8.73
CA LYS A 23 16.22 1.15 -7.92
C LYS A 23 14.92 0.34 -7.84
N ILE A 24 13.80 1.00 -8.07
CA ILE A 24 12.47 0.39 -8.03
C ILE A 24 11.83 0.59 -9.41
N ALA A 25 11.45 -0.51 -10.06
CA ALA A 25 10.75 -0.47 -11.34
C ALA A 25 9.27 -0.11 -11.12
N PHE A 26 8.71 0.69 -12.01
CA PHE A 26 7.27 0.89 -12.10
C PHE A 26 6.74 -0.02 -13.21
N GLU A 27 6.03 -1.08 -12.82
CA GLU A 27 5.46 -2.06 -13.72
C GLU A 27 4.07 -1.59 -14.14
N HIS A 28 4.00 -1.04 -15.35
CA HIS A 28 2.76 -0.51 -15.90
C HIS A 28 1.79 -1.63 -16.26
N VAL A 29 0.58 -1.52 -15.74
CA VAL A 29 -0.55 -2.39 -16.06
C VAL A 29 -1.61 -1.63 -16.85
N ARG A 30 -2.65 -2.31 -17.31
CA ARG A 30 -3.74 -1.68 -18.10
C ARG A 30 -4.97 -1.33 -17.27
N HIS A 31 -5.01 -1.77 -16.02
CA HIS A 31 -6.08 -1.52 -15.07
C HIS A 31 -5.55 -1.67 -13.64
N GLU A 32 -5.91 -0.81 -12.71
CA GLU A 32 -5.38 -0.82 -11.35
C GLU A 32 -5.79 -2.09 -10.57
N GLU A 33 -6.94 -2.65 -10.87
CA GLU A 33 -7.35 -3.96 -10.35
C GLU A 33 -6.29 -5.04 -10.67
N THR A 34 -5.78 -5.04 -11.90
CA THR A 34 -4.69 -5.93 -12.30
C THR A 34 -3.41 -5.65 -11.50
N ALA A 35 -3.13 -4.38 -11.16
CA ALA A 35 -2.00 -4.03 -10.32
C ALA A 35 -2.11 -4.66 -8.93
N ALA A 36 -3.28 -4.56 -8.31
CA ALA A 36 -3.53 -5.14 -6.99
C ALA A 36 -3.46 -6.68 -7.02
N PHE A 37 -4.06 -7.34 -8.02
CA PHE A 37 -3.95 -8.79 -8.18
C PHE A 37 -2.50 -9.24 -8.44
N ALA A 38 -1.74 -8.52 -9.27
CA ALA A 38 -0.34 -8.85 -9.53
C ALA A 38 0.51 -8.73 -8.27
N ALA A 39 0.30 -7.66 -7.48
CA ALA A 39 0.96 -7.49 -6.19
C ALA A 39 0.59 -8.63 -5.22
N GLY A 40 -0.69 -8.97 -5.10
CA GLY A 40 -1.15 -10.08 -4.27
C GLY A 40 -0.56 -11.43 -4.69
N ALA A 41 -0.52 -11.71 -5.99
CA ALA A 41 0.07 -12.94 -6.52
C ALA A 41 1.58 -13.02 -6.22
N GLU A 42 2.33 -11.94 -6.43
CA GLU A 42 3.76 -11.90 -6.10
C GLU A 42 3.98 -12.06 -4.59
N ALA A 43 3.18 -11.40 -3.74
CA ALA A 43 3.25 -11.55 -2.29
C ALA A 43 2.98 -12.99 -1.85
N SER A 44 1.98 -13.63 -2.43
CA SER A 44 1.63 -15.03 -2.15
C SER A 44 2.75 -16.00 -2.52
N LEU A 45 3.38 -15.79 -3.67
CA LEU A 45 4.45 -16.67 -4.16
C LEU A 45 5.78 -16.46 -3.44
N THR A 46 6.06 -15.24 -3.00
CA THR A 46 7.38 -14.87 -2.44
C THR A 46 7.39 -14.77 -0.92
N GLY A 47 6.22 -14.60 -0.30
CA GLY A 47 6.10 -14.28 1.13
C GLY A 47 6.62 -12.87 1.48
N LYS A 48 6.86 -12.01 0.50
CA LYS A 48 7.43 -10.67 0.69
C LYS A 48 6.37 -9.60 0.51
N LEU A 49 6.62 -8.45 1.14
CA LEU A 49 5.84 -7.24 0.89
C LEU A 49 5.94 -6.85 -0.59
N THR A 50 4.80 -6.60 -1.19
CA THR A 50 4.66 -6.09 -2.55
C THR A 50 3.92 -4.77 -2.57
N VAL A 51 4.01 -4.02 -3.67
CA VAL A 51 3.46 -2.66 -3.73
C VAL A 51 2.64 -2.48 -4.99
N CYS A 52 1.46 -1.89 -4.84
CA CYS A 52 0.67 -1.38 -5.95
C CYS A 52 0.32 0.09 -5.74
N ALA A 53 -0.03 0.79 -6.81
CA ALA A 53 -0.38 2.21 -6.77
C ALA A 53 -1.56 2.52 -7.67
N GLY A 54 -2.43 3.41 -7.18
CA GLY A 54 -3.57 3.95 -7.93
C GLY A 54 -3.60 5.48 -7.87
N SER A 55 -3.95 6.09 -8.99
CA SER A 55 -4.20 7.53 -9.08
C SER A 55 -5.50 7.91 -8.36
N SER A 56 -5.68 9.18 -8.07
CA SER A 56 -6.86 9.71 -7.39
C SER A 56 -8.17 9.33 -8.09
N GLY A 57 -9.23 9.18 -7.31
CA GLY A 57 -10.56 8.84 -7.81
C GLY A 57 -10.67 7.45 -8.41
N PRO A 58 -10.90 7.31 -9.73
CA PRO A 58 -11.08 6.01 -10.39
C PRO A 58 -9.95 5.02 -10.16
N GLY A 59 -8.69 5.48 -10.13
CA GLY A 59 -7.54 4.61 -9.87
C GLY A 59 -7.65 3.91 -8.52
N ASN A 60 -8.02 4.65 -7.49
CA ASN A 60 -8.25 4.10 -6.15
C ASN A 60 -9.45 3.15 -6.11
N LEU A 61 -10.56 3.51 -6.79
CA LEU A 61 -11.75 2.64 -6.88
C LEU A 61 -11.43 1.30 -7.54
N HIS A 62 -10.62 1.31 -8.58
CA HIS A 62 -10.23 0.09 -9.29
C HIS A 62 -9.29 -0.82 -8.47
N LEU A 63 -8.48 -0.29 -7.56
CA LEU A 63 -7.64 -1.10 -6.68
C LEU A 63 -8.46 -1.99 -5.73
N ILE A 64 -9.66 -1.55 -5.33
CA ILE A 64 -10.44 -2.15 -4.23
C ILE A 64 -10.66 -3.64 -4.43
N ASN A 65 -11.07 -4.08 -5.62
CA ASN A 65 -11.38 -5.48 -5.85
C ASN A 65 -10.16 -6.40 -5.65
N GLY A 66 -9.00 -6.03 -6.22
CA GLY A 66 -7.77 -6.77 -6.02
C GLY A 66 -7.25 -6.70 -4.58
N LEU A 67 -7.45 -5.57 -3.88
CA LEU A 67 -7.07 -5.44 -2.48
C LEU A 67 -7.96 -6.27 -1.55
N PHE A 68 -9.25 -6.44 -1.85
CA PHE A 68 -10.09 -7.40 -1.14
C PHE A 68 -9.59 -8.84 -1.29
N ASP A 69 -9.14 -9.21 -2.49
CA ASP A 69 -8.52 -10.52 -2.71
C ASP A 69 -7.25 -10.68 -1.87
N CYS A 70 -6.35 -9.68 -1.88
CA CYS A 70 -5.14 -9.68 -1.05
C CYS A 70 -5.46 -9.81 0.44
N HIS A 71 -6.43 -9.02 0.94
CA HIS A 71 -6.89 -9.05 2.32
C HIS A 71 -7.42 -10.44 2.72
N ARG A 72 -8.26 -11.05 1.88
CA ARG A 72 -8.83 -12.39 2.13
C ARG A 72 -7.79 -13.51 2.08
N ASN A 73 -6.82 -13.38 1.19
CA ASN A 73 -5.72 -14.34 1.04
C ASN A 73 -4.58 -14.13 2.06
N ARG A 74 -4.69 -13.13 2.93
CA ARG A 74 -3.69 -12.86 3.97
C ARG A 74 -2.29 -12.70 3.40
N VAL A 75 -2.13 -11.83 2.41
CA VAL A 75 -0.85 -11.53 1.78
C VAL A 75 -0.42 -10.08 2.03
N PRO A 76 0.86 -9.81 2.31
CA PRO A 76 1.33 -8.48 2.64
C PRO A 76 1.42 -7.59 1.39
N VAL A 77 0.51 -6.63 1.28
CA VAL A 77 0.50 -5.65 0.19
C VAL A 77 0.45 -4.24 0.74
N LEU A 78 1.31 -3.36 0.23
CA LEU A 78 1.24 -1.92 0.44
C LEU A 78 0.59 -1.28 -0.78
N ALA A 79 -0.52 -0.60 -0.59
CA ALA A 79 -1.16 0.20 -1.63
C ALA A 79 -0.84 1.69 -1.43
N ILE A 80 -0.35 2.34 -2.48
CA ILE A 80 -0.17 3.79 -2.55
C ILE A 80 -1.41 4.35 -3.23
N ALA A 81 -2.35 4.87 -2.44
CA ALA A 81 -3.55 5.54 -2.90
C ALA A 81 -3.27 7.03 -3.05
N SER A 82 -3.02 7.48 -4.27
CA SER A 82 -2.83 8.91 -4.48
C SER A 82 -4.15 9.66 -4.31
N HIS A 83 -4.08 10.93 -3.93
CA HIS A 83 -5.27 11.74 -3.67
C HIS A 83 -5.17 13.10 -4.36
N ILE A 84 -6.31 13.77 -4.50
CA ILE A 84 -6.39 15.14 -4.97
C ILE A 84 -5.63 16.09 -4.03
N PRO A 85 -5.28 17.32 -4.46
CA PRO A 85 -4.66 18.29 -3.56
C PRO A 85 -5.50 18.54 -2.30
N GLN A 86 -4.85 18.67 -1.15
CA GLN A 86 -5.54 18.90 0.13
C GLN A 86 -6.43 20.14 0.12
N SER A 87 -6.02 21.18 -0.59
CA SER A 87 -6.80 22.42 -0.75
C SER A 87 -8.14 22.24 -1.45
N GLU A 88 -8.33 21.15 -2.18
CA GLU A 88 -9.50 20.86 -2.99
C GLU A 88 -10.45 19.84 -2.33
N VAL A 89 -10.03 19.24 -1.22
CA VAL A 89 -10.84 18.23 -0.50
C VAL A 89 -12.08 18.89 0.09
N GLY A 90 -13.25 18.31 -0.19
CA GLY A 90 -14.56 18.83 0.25
C GLY A 90 -15.17 19.88 -0.67
N LEU A 91 -14.51 20.20 -1.79
CA LEU A 91 -14.99 21.19 -2.75
C LEU A 91 -15.63 20.57 -4.00
N ASN A 92 -15.93 19.26 -3.97
CA ASN A 92 -16.45 18.51 -5.12
C ASN A 92 -15.50 18.57 -6.33
N TYR A 93 -14.21 18.48 -6.04
CA TYR A 93 -13.17 18.51 -7.05
C TYR A 93 -13.22 17.28 -7.96
N PHE A 94 -12.77 17.45 -9.20
CA PHE A 94 -12.66 16.34 -10.15
C PHE A 94 -11.86 15.17 -9.55
N GLN A 95 -12.41 13.96 -9.63
CA GLN A 95 -11.83 12.74 -9.04
C GLN A 95 -11.76 12.73 -7.50
N GLU A 96 -12.50 13.59 -6.82
CA GLU A 96 -12.61 13.50 -5.37
C GLU A 96 -13.25 12.17 -4.94
N THR A 97 -12.62 11.49 -4.01
CA THR A 97 -13.12 10.32 -3.29
C THR A 97 -12.67 10.44 -1.83
N HIS A 98 -13.07 9.51 -1.00
CA HIS A 98 -12.64 9.44 0.41
C HIS A 98 -11.85 8.14 0.64
N PRO A 99 -10.54 8.12 0.30
CA PRO A 99 -9.73 6.90 0.34
C PRO A 99 -9.75 6.20 1.70
N GLU A 100 -9.76 6.97 2.81
CA GLU A 100 -9.79 6.42 4.17
C GLU A 100 -11.07 5.62 4.45
N ASN A 101 -12.18 5.97 3.79
CA ASN A 101 -13.42 5.21 3.87
C ASN A 101 -13.44 4.06 2.86
N LEU A 102 -12.91 4.29 1.65
CA LEU A 102 -12.92 3.31 0.58
C LEU A 102 -12.13 2.03 0.95
N PHE A 103 -10.98 2.18 1.59
CA PHE A 103 -10.09 1.05 1.90
C PHE A 103 -10.30 0.44 3.27
N LYS A 104 -11.22 0.97 4.07
CA LYS A 104 -11.45 0.53 5.45
C LYS A 104 -11.76 -0.95 5.59
N GLU A 105 -12.50 -1.53 4.65
CA GLU A 105 -12.91 -2.94 4.73
C GLU A 105 -11.91 -3.91 4.12
N CYS A 106 -10.94 -3.43 3.37
CA CYS A 106 -9.95 -4.27 2.69
C CYS A 106 -8.51 -4.02 3.14
N SER A 107 -8.32 -3.36 4.28
CA SER A 107 -6.99 -3.10 4.81
C SER A 107 -6.95 -3.11 6.34
N CYS A 108 -5.82 -3.49 6.90
CA CYS A 108 -5.55 -3.40 8.35
C CYS A 108 -4.96 -2.06 8.78
N PHE A 109 -4.57 -1.23 7.82
CA PHE A 109 -3.95 0.09 8.03
C PHE A 109 -4.30 1.00 6.86
N CYS A 110 -4.81 2.20 7.14
CA CYS A 110 -5.07 3.21 6.12
C CYS A 110 -4.87 4.59 6.73
N GLU A 111 -3.85 5.33 6.29
CA GLU A 111 -3.51 6.64 6.86
C GLU A 111 -3.20 7.67 5.79
N LEU A 112 -3.65 8.90 6.03
CA LEU A 112 -3.39 10.06 5.20
C LEU A 112 -2.05 10.69 5.55
N VAL A 113 -1.22 10.92 4.55
CA VAL A 113 0.00 11.74 4.66
C VAL A 113 -0.38 13.20 4.50
N SER A 114 -0.63 13.90 5.59
CA SER A 114 -1.03 15.31 5.56
C SER A 114 0.15 16.29 5.50
N ASN A 115 1.36 15.81 5.77
CA ASN A 115 2.59 16.60 5.74
C ASN A 115 3.74 15.71 5.26
N PRO A 116 4.64 16.21 4.39
CA PRO A 116 5.74 15.40 3.85
C PRO A 116 6.68 14.85 4.94
N LYS A 117 6.84 15.53 6.07
CA LYS A 117 7.66 15.04 7.21
C LYS A 117 7.10 13.77 7.86
N GLN A 118 5.80 13.48 7.69
CA GLN A 118 5.17 12.27 8.22
C GLN A 118 5.42 11.04 7.35
N MET A 119 5.76 11.25 6.07
CA MET A 119 5.86 10.17 5.09
C MET A 119 6.76 9.01 5.53
N PRO A 120 7.98 9.22 6.06
CA PRO A 120 8.85 8.12 6.47
C PRO A 120 8.24 7.27 7.59
N GLU A 121 7.65 7.91 8.59
CA GLU A 121 7.03 7.21 9.73
C GLU A 121 5.75 6.48 9.32
N ILE A 122 4.86 7.13 8.55
CA ILE A 122 3.63 6.50 8.06
C ILE A 122 3.96 5.31 7.16
N LEU A 123 4.94 5.45 6.25
CA LEU A 123 5.40 4.37 5.40
C LEU A 123 5.96 3.21 6.23
N PHE A 124 6.80 3.50 7.20
CA PHE A 124 7.36 2.51 8.11
C PHE A 124 6.26 1.73 8.85
N ARG A 125 5.27 2.42 9.40
CA ARG A 125 4.12 1.82 10.09
C ARG A 125 3.26 0.99 9.15
N ALA A 126 2.98 1.49 7.94
CA ALA A 126 2.21 0.77 6.93
C ALA A 126 2.90 -0.54 6.52
N MET A 127 4.20 -0.49 6.24
CA MET A 127 4.98 -1.68 5.87
C MET A 127 5.00 -2.72 7.00
N ASN A 128 5.19 -2.28 8.25
CA ASN A 128 5.15 -3.17 9.41
C ASN A 128 3.75 -3.75 9.65
N ALA A 129 2.69 -2.95 9.46
CA ALA A 129 1.32 -3.42 9.58
C ALA A 129 1.01 -4.48 8.51
N ALA A 130 1.36 -4.22 7.24
CA ALA A 130 1.14 -5.18 6.16
C ALA A 130 1.85 -6.52 6.43
N VAL A 131 3.12 -6.49 6.77
CA VAL A 131 3.90 -7.71 7.00
C VAL A 131 3.51 -8.39 8.32
N GLY A 132 3.33 -7.63 9.40
CA GLY A 132 3.01 -8.19 10.71
C GLY A 132 1.63 -8.84 10.78
N ASN A 133 0.64 -8.27 10.10
CA ASN A 133 -0.72 -8.81 10.06
C ASN A 133 -0.95 -9.76 8.86
N GLN A 134 0.00 -9.86 7.93
CA GLN A 134 -0.19 -10.54 6.65
C GLN A 134 -1.47 -10.04 5.97
N ASP A 135 -1.46 -8.74 5.63
CA ASP A 135 -2.65 -8.03 5.18
C ASP A 135 -2.30 -6.83 4.32
N VAL A 136 -3.31 -6.13 3.85
CA VAL A 136 -3.17 -4.89 3.08
C VAL A 136 -2.95 -3.71 4.02
N ALA A 137 -1.98 -2.87 3.71
CA ALA A 137 -1.84 -1.52 4.27
C ALA A 137 -1.95 -0.48 3.15
N VAL A 138 -2.58 0.64 3.45
CA VAL A 138 -2.79 1.73 2.50
C VAL A 138 -2.18 3.02 3.05
N ILE A 139 -1.42 3.71 2.22
CA ILE A 139 -1.05 5.11 2.46
C ILE A 139 -1.80 6.00 1.48
N VAL A 140 -2.44 7.03 1.98
CA VAL A 140 -3.15 8.02 1.16
C VAL A 140 -2.21 9.22 0.98
N LEU A 141 -1.80 9.48 -0.26
CA LEU A 141 -0.79 10.50 -0.57
C LEU A 141 -1.39 11.59 -1.47
N PRO A 142 -1.73 12.78 -0.93
CA PRO A 142 -2.18 13.90 -1.75
C PRO A 142 -1.09 14.36 -2.73
N GLY A 143 -1.50 14.74 -3.94
CA GLY A 143 -0.59 15.10 -5.01
C GLY A 143 0.24 16.35 -4.70
N ASP A 144 -0.32 17.32 -3.98
CA ASP A 144 0.36 18.52 -3.51
C ASP A 144 1.41 18.20 -2.42
N VAL A 145 1.09 17.28 -1.50
CA VAL A 145 2.05 16.83 -0.48
C VAL A 145 3.22 16.07 -1.12
N ALA A 146 2.93 15.29 -2.15
CA ALA A 146 3.94 14.48 -2.84
C ALA A 146 4.99 15.32 -3.61
N VAL A 147 4.73 16.61 -3.91
CA VAL A 147 5.68 17.52 -4.55
C VAL A 147 6.39 18.45 -3.57
N MET A 148 5.98 18.48 -2.29
CA MET A 148 6.60 19.34 -1.29
C MET A 148 8.02 18.87 -0.99
N GLU A 149 8.96 19.81 -1.00
CA GLU A 149 10.31 19.56 -0.49
C GLU A 149 10.30 19.55 1.03
N THR A 150 11.05 18.65 1.61
CA THR A 150 11.23 18.56 3.06
C THR A 150 12.63 18.10 3.40
N GLU A 151 13.19 18.68 4.47
CA GLU A 151 14.38 18.15 5.08
C GLU A 151 13.98 17.04 6.05
N ILE A 152 14.59 15.88 5.89
CA ILE A 152 14.42 14.72 6.77
C ILE A 152 15.79 14.43 7.38
N ASP A 153 15.92 14.67 8.68
CA ASP A 153 17.18 14.50 9.39
C ASP A 153 17.64 13.05 9.42
N GLU A 154 16.70 12.13 9.65
CA GLU A 154 16.96 10.69 9.68
C GLU A 154 15.78 9.92 9.06
N LEU A 155 16.10 8.95 8.19
CA LEU A 155 15.12 8.00 7.70
C LEU A 155 15.05 6.80 8.66
N PRO A 156 13.85 6.34 9.05
CA PRO A 156 13.74 5.12 9.83
C PRO A 156 14.34 3.96 9.06
N VAL A 157 15.22 3.19 9.72
CA VAL A 157 15.77 1.98 9.14
C VAL A 157 14.73 0.88 9.21
N TRP A 158 14.19 0.51 8.06
CA TRP A 158 13.22 -0.57 8.00
C TRP A 158 13.92 -1.93 8.05
N HIS A 159 13.66 -2.68 9.10
CA HIS A 159 14.03 -4.07 9.20
C HIS A 159 12.83 -4.93 8.87
N HIS A 160 12.99 -5.91 7.98
CA HIS A 160 11.91 -6.87 7.72
C HIS A 160 11.43 -7.47 9.04
N PRO A 161 10.17 -7.24 9.44
CA PRO A 161 9.66 -7.86 10.65
C PRO A 161 9.71 -9.37 10.46
N ARG A 162 10.23 -10.07 11.46
CA ARG A 162 10.15 -11.53 11.47
C ARG A 162 8.70 -11.88 11.77
N LEU A 163 8.11 -12.67 10.89
CA LEU A 163 6.80 -13.23 11.16
C LEU A 163 6.85 -14.04 12.46
N PRO A 164 5.88 -13.88 13.36
CA PRO A 164 5.79 -14.71 14.54
C PRO A 164 5.66 -16.17 14.11
N HIS A 165 6.49 -17.03 14.65
CA HIS A 165 6.36 -18.46 14.44
C HIS A 165 5.22 -18.97 15.34
N ILE A 166 4.04 -19.15 14.75
CA ILE A 166 2.87 -19.66 15.48
C ILE A 166 3.06 -21.18 15.64
N VAL A 167 3.32 -21.61 16.87
CA VAL A 167 3.38 -23.01 17.21
C VAL A 167 2.07 -23.36 17.92
N PRO A 168 1.24 -24.27 17.37
CA PRO A 168 0.04 -24.73 18.06
C PRO A 168 0.42 -25.41 19.38
N GLN A 169 -0.44 -25.31 20.37
CA GLN A 169 -0.23 -26.03 21.62
C GLN A 169 -0.32 -27.55 21.36
N ARG A 170 0.42 -28.30 22.17
CA ARG A 170 0.52 -29.76 21.96
C ARG A 170 -0.84 -30.45 21.96
N GLU A 171 -1.76 -29.99 22.78
CA GLU A 171 -3.13 -30.49 22.91
C GLU A 171 -3.91 -30.26 21.60
N ASP A 172 -3.74 -29.11 20.98
CA ASP A 172 -4.40 -28.77 19.70
C ASP A 172 -3.87 -29.65 18.56
N CYS A 173 -2.57 -29.96 18.54
CA CYS A 173 -2.00 -30.88 17.55
C CYS A 173 -2.54 -32.30 17.69
N LEU A 174 -2.78 -32.76 18.91
CA LEU A 174 -3.26 -34.11 19.16
C LEU A 174 -4.70 -34.34 18.73
N LEU A 175 -5.52 -33.28 18.66
CA LEU A 175 -6.91 -33.37 18.14
C LEU A 175 -6.96 -33.79 16.67
N TYR A 176 -5.96 -33.50 15.88
CA TYR A 176 -5.89 -33.81 14.44
C TYR A 176 -5.03 -35.04 14.11
N THR A 177 -4.23 -35.52 15.07
CA THR A 177 -3.24 -36.58 14.84
C THR A 177 -3.54 -37.84 15.66
N SER A 178 -4.57 -37.83 16.52
CA SER A 178 -5.04 -39.04 17.21
C SER A 178 -5.83 -39.92 16.24
N PRO A 179 -5.58 -41.24 16.17
CA PRO A 179 -6.35 -42.20 15.39
C PRO A 179 -7.77 -42.34 15.91
#